data_ea95a8049530b036cc31d85e67aaa729
#
_entry.id   ea95a8049530b036cc31d85e67aaa729
#
_cell.length_a   1.000
_cell.length_b   1.000
_cell.length_c   1.000
_cell.angle_alpha   90.00
_cell.angle_beta   90.00
_cell.angle_gamma   90.00
#
_symmetry.space_group_name_H-M   'P 1'
#
loop_
_entity.id
_entity.type
_entity.pdbx_description
1 polymer ?
#
loop_
_entity_poly.entity_id
_entity_poly.type
_entity_poly.pdbx_seq_one_letter_code
_entity_poly.pdbx_strand_id
1 'polypeptide(L)'
;MLTVIIPALNEEKTIGQVIRYCFLEPAVTEVIVVDDKSEDDTKSIAAQEGATVIISAARGKGISMKEGIDASTNEFIIFLDADIDPYPEGSIAKLAAPLLNDEADFVKGAFARNAGRVTELVAKPLLAIIFPGLSHFSQPLSGMIAGKKSFFRKIEFFNDYGVDIGILIDMYLMKARVQEVNIGYIENKSKPWEALGKMSGEVSRAIISKAQRYHNDEFTKENVNSLEAIQREMNNALRENLSVYHKMIVLDMDDTILINRFIDECADTFGFKPKLDELRFSEKDPIILTKRIGLLLKNKTIDDLLHVISSMEMAENIKEVVKIYKEKGYLVGIISHSYTLVTNYVKQQIGADFSVAHQLEFFEGKATGEVNLPSYFFGSPESICGHSFCKTNALQHVCEKYNVNLKNCIAVGDSRDDRCMITYAGKGVAFCTTDELLEKIADSTIKTRNFEPLLALA
;
A
#
# COMPACT_ATOMS: atom_id res chain seq x y z
N MET A 1 -16.74 -7.34 37.03
CA MET A 1 -17.95 -7.06 36.24
C MET A 1 -17.53 -6.35 34.96
N LEU A 2 -18.08 -6.83 33.84
CA LEU A 2 -17.70 -6.39 32.49
C LEU A 2 -18.95 -5.91 31.74
N THR A 3 -18.79 -4.87 30.91
CA THR A 3 -19.74 -4.50 29.86
C THR A 3 -19.18 -4.93 28.51
N VAL A 4 -19.97 -5.67 27.73
CA VAL A 4 -19.65 -5.92 26.32
C VAL A 4 -20.45 -4.95 25.46
N ILE A 5 -19.77 -4.22 24.56
CA ILE A 5 -20.40 -3.30 23.61
C ILE A 5 -20.24 -3.87 22.21
N ILE A 6 -21.34 -3.95 21.47
CA ILE A 6 -21.38 -4.51 20.11
C ILE A 6 -21.98 -3.45 19.18
N PRO A 7 -21.15 -2.68 18.44
CA PRO A 7 -21.64 -1.86 17.34
C PRO A 7 -22.16 -2.77 16.22
N ALA A 8 -23.40 -2.55 15.75
CA ALA A 8 -24.02 -3.42 14.76
C ALA A 8 -24.71 -2.60 13.64
N LEU A 9 -24.56 -3.06 12.39
CA LEU A 9 -25.24 -2.51 11.22
C LEU A 9 -25.60 -3.64 10.25
N ASN A 10 -26.89 -3.99 10.17
CA ASN A 10 -27.41 -5.05 9.29
C ASN A 10 -26.77 -6.43 9.56
N GLU A 11 -26.82 -6.87 10.81
CA GLU A 11 -26.22 -8.12 11.29
C GLU A 11 -27.27 -9.09 11.87
N GLU A 12 -28.49 -9.09 11.32
CA GLU A 12 -29.58 -9.96 11.76
C GLU A 12 -29.22 -11.45 11.86
N LYS A 13 -28.27 -11.90 11.04
CA LYS A 13 -27.87 -13.32 10.94
C LYS A 13 -26.96 -13.77 12.08
N THR A 14 -26.18 -12.87 12.65
CA THR A 14 -25.09 -13.19 13.58
C THR A 14 -25.29 -12.60 14.96
N ILE A 15 -25.93 -11.43 15.07
CA ILE A 15 -26.06 -10.67 16.33
C ILE A 15 -26.61 -11.48 17.50
N GLY A 16 -27.64 -12.32 17.26
CA GLY A 16 -28.24 -13.13 18.32
C GLY A 16 -27.26 -14.15 18.91
N GLN A 17 -26.42 -14.76 18.07
CA GLN A 17 -25.43 -15.75 18.54
C GLN A 17 -24.28 -15.04 19.27
N VAL A 18 -23.86 -13.87 18.82
CA VAL A 18 -22.81 -13.07 19.48
C VAL A 18 -23.29 -12.65 20.89
N ILE A 19 -24.56 -12.24 21.05
CA ILE A 19 -25.10 -11.86 22.36
C ILE A 19 -25.16 -13.07 23.28
N ARG A 20 -25.67 -14.23 22.81
CA ARG A 20 -25.67 -15.46 23.60
C ARG A 20 -24.28 -15.86 24.04
N TYR A 21 -23.29 -15.76 23.14
CA TYR A 21 -21.89 -16.00 23.46
C TYR A 21 -21.39 -15.08 24.58
N CYS A 22 -21.77 -13.80 24.59
CA CYS A 22 -21.38 -12.86 25.64
C CYS A 22 -21.87 -13.28 26.99
N PHE A 23 -23.13 -13.76 27.10
CA PHE A 23 -23.74 -14.19 28.35
C PHE A 23 -23.24 -15.54 28.87
N LEU A 24 -22.46 -16.29 28.07
CA LEU A 24 -21.77 -17.49 28.57
C LEU A 24 -20.62 -17.15 29.52
N GLU A 25 -20.07 -15.94 29.45
CA GLU A 25 -18.99 -15.49 30.31
C GLU A 25 -19.54 -14.92 31.62
N PRO A 26 -19.32 -15.58 32.78
CA PRO A 26 -19.93 -15.16 34.07
C PRO A 26 -19.52 -13.76 34.52
N ALA A 27 -18.40 -13.23 34.07
CA ALA A 27 -17.94 -11.90 34.41
C ALA A 27 -18.70 -10.79 33.66
N VAL A 28 -19.40 -11.11 32.57
CA VAL A 28 -20.22 -10.18 31.78
C VAL A 28 -21.56 -9.96 32.49
N THR A 29 -21.79 -8.76 32.95
CA THR A 29 -23.01 -8.35 33.63
C THR A 29 -23.88 -7.41 32.79
N GLU A 30 -23.37 -6.95 31.67
CA GLU A 30 -24.07 -6.02 30.81
C GLU A 30 -23.62 -6.22 29.34
N VAL A 31 -24.57 -6.35 28.42
CA VAL A 31 -24.35 -6.38 26.97
C VAL A 31 -25.16 -5.23 26.36
N ILE A 32 -24.45 -4.33 25.67
CA ILE A 32 -25.02 -3.18 24.97
C ILE A 32 -24.80 -3.37 23.47
N VAL A 33 -25.89 -3.44 22.72
CA VAL A 33 -25.85 -3.37 21.26
C VAL A 33 -26.18 -1.94 20.83
N VAL A 34 -25.24 -1.32 20.09
CA VAL A 34 -25.48 0.00 19.52
C VAL A 34 -25.79 -0.20 18.04
N ASP A 35 -27.07 -0.07 17.72
CA ASP A 35 -27.60 -0.23 16.37
C ASP A 35 -27.30 1.02 15.52
N ASP A 36 -26.46 0.89 14.52
CA ASP A 36 -26.01 1.96 13.62
C ASP A 36 -27.03 2.26 12.50
N LYS A 37 -28.33 2.28 12.85
CA LYS A 37 -29.48 2.46 11.93
C LYS A 37 -29.61 1.31 10.93
N SER A 38 -29.69 0.08 11.44
CA SER A 38 -29.96 -1.10 10.63
C SER A 38 -31.36 -1.03 9.99
N GLU A 39 -31.44 -1.60 8.78
CA GLU A 39 -32.68 -1.69 7.99
C GLU A 39 -33.30 -3.09 8.06
N ASP A 40 -32.60 -4.05 8.73
CA ASP A 40 -32.99 -5.43 8.96
C ASP A 40 -33.48 -5.67 10.41
N ASP A 41 -33.64 -6.93 10.83
CA ASP A 41 -34.12 -7.31 12.13
C ASP A 41 -33.07 -7.29 13.27
N THR A 42 -31.86 -6.72 13.00
CA THR A 42 -30.74 -6.66 13.98
C THR A 42 -31.20 -6.16 15.34
N LYS A 43 -31.93 -5.04 15.41
CA LYS A 43 -32.38 -4.40 16.63
C LYS A 43 -33.35 -5.27 17.40
N SER A 44 -34.32 -5.87 16.72
CA SER A 44 -35.36 -6.70 17.34
C SER A 44 -34.76 -7.99 17.91
N ILE A 45 -33.84 -8.62 17.16
CA ILE A 45 -33.15 -9.83 17.62
C ILE A 45 -32.27 -9.51 18.83
N ALA A 46 -31.53 -8.41 18.81
CA ALA A 46 -30.67 -8.02 19.93
C ALA A 46 -31.48 -7.81 21.23
N ALA A 47 -32.61 -7.16 21.15
CA ALA A 47 -33.51 -6.97 22.30
C ALA A 47 -34.08 -8.29 22.81
N GLN A 48 -34.47 -9.20 21.93
CA GLN A 48 -34.99 -10.53 22.29
C GLN A 48 -33.95 -11.41 23.01
N GLU A 49 -32.67 -11.28 22.64
CA GLU A 49 -31.58 -12.00 23.29
C GLU A 49 -31.09 -11.35 24.59
N GLY A 50 -31.78 -10.30 25.08
CA GLY A 50 -31.56 -9.70 26.39
C GLY A 50 -30.50 -8.60 26.43
N ALA A 51 -29.99 -8.10 25.28
CA ALA A 51 -29.11 -6.97 25.26
C ALA A 51 -29.85 -5.64 25.46
N THR A 52 -29.17 -4.66 26.05
CA THR A 52 -29.62 -3.27 26.03
C THR A 52 -29.34 -2.69 24.63
N VAL A 53 -30.40 -2.28 23.93
CA VAL A 53 -30.27 -1.77 22.57
C VAL A 53 -30.33 -0.24 22.55
N ILE A 54 -29.31 0.40 21.93
CA ILE A 54 -29.26 1.83 21.72
C ILE A 54 -29.28 2.07 20.20
N ILE A 55 -30.09 3.01 19.73
CA ILE A 55 -30.06 3.45 18.32
C ILE A 55 -29.09 4.61 18.23
N SER A 56 -28.06 4.46 17.41
CA SER A 56 -27.05 5.50 17.24
C SER A 56 -27.62 6.81 16.67
N ALA A 57 -27.17 7.93 17.19
CA ALA A 57 -27.59 9.27 16.73
C ALA A 57 -27.19 9.50 15.25
N ALA A 58 -26.01 9.00 14.83
CA ALA A 58 -25.51 9.13 13.46
C ALA A 58 -24.80 7.83 13.04
N ARG A 59 -24.72 7.56 11.72
CA ARG A 59 -23.98 6.41 11.19
C ARG A 59 -22.47 6.58 11.43
N GLY A 60 -21.82 5.53 11.89
CA GLY A 60 -20.37 5.45 12.06
C GLY A 60 -19.94 4.62 13.27
N LYS A 61 -19.07 3.61 13.03
CA LYS A 61 -18.61 2.66 14.08
C LYS A 61 -18.11 3.37 15.34
N GLY A 62 -17.32 4.45 15.17
CA GLY A 62 -16.76 5.19 16.29
C GLY A 62 -17.81 5.95 17.12
N ILE A 63 -18.88 6.43 16.49
CA ILE A 63 -20.02 7.06 17.18
C ILE A 63 -20.70 6.01 18.03
N SER A 64 -21.04 4.87 17.44
CA SER A 64 -21.70 3.75 18.14
C SER A 64 -20.85 3.23 19.30
N MET A 65 -19.51 3.13 19.12
CA MET A 65 -18.61 2.76 20.22
C MET A 65 -18.66 3.75 21.36
N LYS A 66 -18.63 5.06 21.08
CA LYS A 66 -18.68 6.12 22.09
C LYS A 66 -20.01 6.14 22.84
N GLU A 67 -21.13 6.01 22.15
CA GLU A 67 -22.46 5.96 22.74
C GLU A 67 -22.63 4.74 23.67
N GLY A 68 -22.07 3.58 23.28
CA GLY A 68 -22.01 2.40 24.12
C GLY A 68 -21.18 2.59 25.39
N ILE A 69 -20.02 3.28 25.29
CA ILE A 69 -19.19 3.63 26.46
C ILE A 69 -19.95 4.55 27.41
N ASP A 70 -20.64 5.55 26.88
CA ASP A 70 -21.38 6.51 27.71
C ASP A 70 -22.52 5.85 28.44
N ALA A 71 -23.22 4.88 27.84
CA ALA A 71 -24.31 4.13 28.42
C ALA A 71 -23.84 3.03 29.38
N SER A 72 -22.62 2.52 29.26
CA SER A 72 -22.13 1.41 30.09
C SER A 72 -22.05 1.77 31.57
N THR A 73 -22.28 0.79 32.45
CA THR A 73 -22.23 0.97 33.91
C THR A 73 -20.90 0.52 34.52
N ASN A 74 -20.16 -0.41 33.88
CA ASN A 74 -18.93 -0.98 34.40
C ASN A 74 -17.70 -0.20 33.96
N GLU A 75 -16.60 -0.30 34.74
CA GLU A 75 -15.31 0.28 34.42
C GLU A 75 -14.58 -0.51 33.32
N PHE A 76 -14.77 -1.83 33.27
CA PHE A 76 -14.12 -2.66 32.25
C PHE A 76 -15.07 -2.88 31.07
N ILE A 77 -14.63 -2.46 29.88
CA ILE A 77 -15.39 -2.51 28.65
C ILE A 77 -14.69 -3.43 27.66
N ILE A 78 -15.46 -4.27 26.99
CA ILE A 78 -15.01 -5.10 25.87
C ILE A 78 -15.83 -4.71 24.64
N PHE A 79 -15.15 -4.53 23.49
CA PHE A 79 -15.81 -4.41 22.20
C PHE A 79 -15.68 -5.71 21.42
N LEU A 80 -16.77 -6.13 20.82
CA LEU A 80 -16.83 -7.26 19.89
C LEU A 80 -17.49 -6.81 18.58
N ASP A 81 -17.03 -7.40 17.46
CA ASP A 81 -17.65 -7.19 16.16
C ASP A 81 -18.92 -8.07 16.04
N ALA A 82 -19.98 -7.53 15.46
CA ALA A 82 -21.29 -8.21 15.36
C ALA A 82 -21.34 -9.30 14.28
N ASP A 83 -20.38 -9.29 13.32
CA ASP A 83 -20.32 -10.16 12.14
C ASP A 83 -19.47 -11.43 12.33
N ILE A 84 -19.00 -11.70 13.55
CA ILE A 84 -18.17 -12.87 13.87
C ILE A 84 -19.00 -13.95 14.56
N ASP A 85 -19.14 -15.08 13.89
CA ASP A 85 -19.84 -16.25 14.40
C ASP A 85 -19.28 -17.54 13.77
N PRO A 86 -18.78 -18.48 14.60
CA PRO A 86 -18.65 -18.43 16.06
C PRO A 86 -17.41 -17.66 16.54
N TYR A 87 -17.51 -17.04 17.70
CA TYR A 87 -16.33 -16.60 18.43
C TYR A 87 -15.58 -17.78 19.02
N PRO A 88 -14.24 -17.77 19.06
CA PRO A 88 -13.46 -18.79 19.74
C PRO A 88 -13.78 -18.85 21.24
N GLU A 89 -13.84 -20.06 21.78
CA GLU A 89 -14.12 -20.29 23.21
C GLU A 89 -13.16 -19.50 24.11
N GLY A 90 -13.71 -18.84 25.11
CA GLY A 90 -12.96 -18.07 26.09
C GLY A 90 -12.37 -16.76 25.58
N SER A 91 -12.75 -16.25 24.38
CA SER A 91 -12.22 -14.97 23.85
C SER A 91 -12.45 -13.80 24.79
N ILE A 92 -13.64 -13.70 25.41
CA ILE A 92 -13.97 -12.64 26.37
C ILE A 92 -13.11 -12.75 27.62
N ALA A 93 -12.96 -13.95 28.19
CA ALA A 93 -12.09 -14.18 29.33
C ALA A 93 -10.63 -13.80 29.06
N LYS A 94 -10.11 -14.17 27.88
CA LYS A 94 -8.74 -13.83 27.47
C LYS A 94 -8.53 -12.31 27.32
N LEU A 95 -9.52 -11.59 26.74
CA LEU A 95 -9.47 -10.13 26.63
C LEU A 95 -9.57 -9.46 28.00
N ALA A 96 -10.37 -10.01 28.91
CA ALA A 96 -10.61 -9.43 30.24
C ALA A 96 -9.48 -9.69 31.23
N ALA A 97 -8.80 -10.85 31.15
CA ALA A 97 -7.85 -11.30 32.15
C ALA A 97 -6.75 -10.27 32.48
N PRO A 98 -6.06 -9.63 31.51
CA PRO A 98 -5.02 -8.64 31.83
C PRO A 98 -5.57 -7.39 32.53
N LEU A 99 -6.85 -7.01 32.25
CA LEU A 99 -7.50 -5.89 32.92
C LEU A 99 -7.90 -6.23 34.35
N LEU A 100 -8.48 -7.42 34.56
CA LEU A 100 -8.95 -7.88 35.86
C LEU A 100 -7.77 -8.15 36.82
N ASN A 101 -6.61 -8.57 36.29
CA ASN A 101 -5.38 -8.77 37.05
C ASN A 101 -4.59 -7.48 37.26
N ASP A 102 -5.04 -6.33 36.74
CA ASP A 102 -4.32 -5.05 36.71
C ASP A 102 -2.94 -5.11 36.01
N GLU A 103 -2.82 -5.97 35.01
CA GLU A 103 -1.60 -6.10 34.19
C GLU A 103 -1.62 -5.16 33.00
N ALA A 104 -2.83 -4.76 32.52
CA ALA A 104 -3.04 -3.86 31.40
C ALA A 104 -4.13 -2.82 31.69
N ASP A 105 -4.09 -1.72 30.93
CA ASP A 105 -5.15 -0.70 30.90
C ASP A 105 -5.95 -0.80 29.60
N PHE A 106 -5.34 -1.39 28.56
CA PHE A 106 -5.96 -1.67 27.25
C PHE A 106 -5.41 -2.98 26.67
N VAL A 107 -6.30 -3.79 26.09
CA VAL A 107 -5.98 -5.09 25.49
C VAL A 107 -6.49 -5.14 24.07
N LYS A 108 -5.67 -5.61 23.16
CA LYS A 108 -5.98 -5.83 21.74
C LYS A 108 -6.08 -7.34 21.48
N GLY A 109 -7.19 -7.78 20.93
CA GLY A 109 -7.38 -9.18 20.54
C GLY A 109 -6.67 -9.47 19.22
N ALA A 110 -5.75 -10.43 19.24
CA ALA A 110 -5.14 -11.02 18.04
C ALA A 110 -5.75 -12.39 17.78
N PHE A 111 -5.86 -12.75 16.53
CA PHE A 111 -6.41 -14.04 16.10
C PHE A 111 -5.68 -14.53 14.86
N ALA A 112 -5.53 -15.86 14.78
CA ALA A 112 -4.98 -16.49 13.61
C ALA A 112 -6.00 -16.43 12.46
N ARG A 113 -5.59 -15.88 11.33
CA ARG A 113 -6.28 -15.93 10.04
C ARG A 113 -5.27 -15.72 8.93
N ASN A 114 -5.65 -15.97 7.69
CA ASN A 114 -4.92 -15.41 6.56
C ASN A 114 -5.02 -13.89 6.66
N ALA A 115 -3.89 -13.23 6.91
CA ALA A 115 -3.81 -11.82 7.30
C ALA A 115 -4.61 -10.89 6.38
N GLY A 116 -5.32 -9.93 6.98
CA GLY A 116 -6.04 -8.91 6.23
C GLY A 116 -5.07 -8.07 5.41
N ARG A 117 -5.32 -7.91 4.11
CA ARG A 117 -4.44 -7.17 3.19
C ARG A 117 -4.14 -5.75 3.67
N VAL A 118 -5.13 -5.05 4.21
CA VAL A 118 -4.95 -3.69 4.76
C VAL A 118 -4.04 -3.71 5.99
N THR A 119 -4.13 -4.74 6.83
CA THR A 119 -3.24 -4.90 7.99
C THR A 119 -1.80 -5.03 7.56
N GLU A 120 -1.50 -5.95 6.61
CA GLU A 120 -0.12 -6.24 6.21
C GLU A 120 0.47 -5.18 5.27
N LEU A 121 -0.33 -4.64 4.34
CA LEU A 121 0.17 -3.75 3.29
C LEU A 121 0.10 -2.26 3.67
N VAL A 122 -0.69 -1.90 4.69
CA VAL A 122 -0.94 -0.50 5.06
C VAL A 122 -0.62 -0.24 6.52
N ALA A 123 -1.34 -0.88 7.45
CA ALA A 123 -1.23 -0.53 8.87
C ALA A 123 0.15 -0.85 9.45
N LYS A 124 0.66 -2.06 9.28
CA LYS A 124 1.97 -2.46 9.82
C LYS A 124 3.14 -1.64 9.26
N PRO A 125 3.27 -1.42 7.93
CA PRO A 125 4.32 -0.57 7.40
C PRO A 125 4.28 0.87 7.93
N LEU A 126 3.10 1.48 8.00
CA LEU A 126 2.96 2.83 8.53
C LEU A 126 3.27 2.91 10.02
N LEU A 127 2.81 1.94 10.82
CA LEU A 127 3.14 1.87 12.24
C LEU A 127 4.63 1.69 12.46
N ALA A 128 5.31 0.83 11.68
CA ALA A 128 6.75 0.61 11.81
C ALA A 128 7.56 1.90 11.57
N ILE A 129 7.09 2.77 10.67
CA ILE A 129 7.75 4.04 10.35
C ILE A 129 7.39 5.13 11.36
N ILE A 130 6.09 5.27 11.71
CA ILE A 130 5.59 6.44 12.45
C ILE A 130 5.50 6.16 13.95
N PHE A 131 5.09 4.94 14.33
CA PHE A 131 4.94 4.50 15.72
C PHE A 131 5.66 3.16 15.94
N PRO A 132 7.02 3.11 15.90
CA PRO A 132 7.77 1.85 15.97
C PRO A 132 7.44 0.99 17.19
N GLY A 133 7.05 1.61 18.31
CA GLY A 133 6.61 0.91 19.52
C GLY A 133 5.31 0.07 19.33
N LEU A 134 4.56 0.31 18.25
CA LEU A 134 3.35 -0.45 17.90
C LEU A 134 3.56 -1.48 16.77
N SER A 135 4.75 -1.56 16.19
CA SER A 135 5.04 -2.45 15.05
C SER A 135 4.95 -3.94 15.38
N HIS A 136 5.03 -4.31 16.66
CA HIS A 136 4.96 -5.69 17.13
C HIS A 136 3.53 -6.26 17.15
N PHE A 137 2.49 -5.41 17.06
CA PHE A 137 1.11 -5.89 17.05
C PHE A 137 0.80 -6.70 15.78
N SER A 138 0.31 -7.93 15.99
CA SER A 138 -0.03 -8.83 14.86
C SER A 138 -1.32 -8.42 14.17
N GLN A 139 -2.32 -7.91 14.95
CA GLN A 139 -3.63 -7.48 14.46
C GLN A 139 -3.99 -6.05 14.91
N PRO A 140 -3.24 -5.00 14.46
CA PRO A 140 -3.47 -3.63 14.90
C PRO A 140 -4.84 -3.07 14.52
N LEU A 141 -5.52 -3.65 13.51
CA LEU A 141 -6.85 -3.27 13.05
C LEU A 141 -7.98 -4.12 13.64
N SER A 142 -7.71 -4.97 14.64
CA SER A 142 -8.75 -5.77 15.28
C SER A 142 -9.76 -4.86 16.01
N GLY A 143 -11.05 -5.08 15.79
CA GLY A 143 -12.14 -4.44 16.55
C GLY A 143 -12.42 -5.09 17.92
N MET A 144 -11.84 -6.28 18.15
CA MET A 144 -11.96 -6.98 19.42
C MET A 144 -10.93 -6.42 20.40
N ILE A 145 -11.38 -5.56 21.27
CA ILE A 145 -10.57 -4.82 22.22
C ILE A 145 -11.21 -4.80 23.60
N ALA A 146 -10.38 -4.66 24.62
CA ALA A 146 -10.87 -4.45 25.99
C ALA A 146 -10.07 -3.31 26.65
N GLY A 147 -10.69 -2.59 27.59
CA GLY A 147 -10.00 -1.50 28.27
C GLY A 147 -10.81 -0.90 29.41
N LYS A 148 -10.13 -0.03 30.18
CA LYS A 148 -10.77 0.73 31.24
C LYS A 148 -11.59 1.89 30.64
N LYS A 149 -12.84 2.05 31.06
CA LYS A 149 -13.73 3.14 30.63
C LYS A 149 -13.12 4.53 30.81
N SER A 150 -12.38 4.71 31.91
CA SER A 150 -11.66 5.93 32.24
C SER A 150 -10.61 6.33 31.18
N PHE A 151 -10.01 5.37 30.44
CA PHE A 151 -9.11 5.63 29.33
C PHE A 151 -9.88 5.93 28.03
N PHE A 152 -10.91 5.14 27.70
CA PHE A 152 -11.73 5.36 26.52
C PHE A 152 -12.40 6.76 26.49
N ARG A 153 -12.75 7.31 27.63
CA ARG A 153 -13.33 8.65 27.75
C ARG A 153 -12.36 9.80 27.39
N LYS A 154 -11.06 9.53 27.32
CA LYS A 154 -10.03 10.54 27.06
C LYS A 154 -9.56 10.58 25.61
N ILE A 155 -10.03 9.64 24.80
CA ILE A 155 -9.58 9.50 23.41
C ILE A 155 -10.64 9.96 22.42
N GLU A 156 -10.21 10.18 21.17
CA GLU A 156 -11.06 10.54 20.06
C GLU A 156 -11.36 9.30 19.19
N PHE A 157 -12.62 9.12 18.85
CA PHE A 157 -13.09 8.05 17.99
C PHE A 157 -13.28 8.55 16.57
N PHE A 158 -12.59 7.95 15.60
CA PHE A 158 -12.90 8.14 14.19
C PHE A 158 -14.21 7.45 13.84
N ASN A 159 -14.99 8.04 12.92
CA ASN A 159 -16.30 7.50 12.55
C ASN A 159 -16.26 6.42 11.47
N ASP A 160 -15.08 6.01 11.04
CA ASP A 160 -14.82 5.12 9.94
C ASP A 160 -13.86 3.96 10.34
N TYR A 161 -13.32 3.24 9.37
CA TYR A 161 -12.37 2.13 9.59
C TYR A 161 -11.06 2.55 10.28
N GLY A 162 -10.81 3.84 10.45
CA GLY A 162 -9.68 4.35 11.23
C GLY A 162 -9.87 4.24 12.75
N VAL A 163 -11.07 3.91 13.24
CA VAL A 163 -11.36 3.88 14.69
C VAL A 163 -10.48 2.90 15.45
N ASP A 164 -10.34 1.67 14.97
CA ASP A 164 -9.64 0.61 15.70
C ASP A 164 -8.14 0.88 15.84
N ILE A 165 -7.51 1.48 14.81
CA ILE A 165 -6.10 1.89 14.85
C ILE A 165 -5.92 3.21 15.60
N GLY A 166 -6.87 4.12 15.49
CA GLY A 166 -6.86 5.39 16.22
C GLY A 166 -6.88 5.19 17.72
N ILE A 167 -7.73 4.27 18.21
CA ILE A 167 -7.77 3.88 19.63
C ILE A 167 -6.43 3.31 20.09
N LEU A 168 -5.83 2.38 19.33
CA LEU A 168 -4.54 1.78 19.69
C LEU A 168 -3.44 2.84 19.81
N ILE A 169 -3.38 3.77 18.86
CA ILE A 169 -2.40 4.86 18.88
C ILE A 169 -2.64 5.79 20.07
N ASP A 170 -3.88 6.20 20.34
CA ASP A 170 -4.18 7.07 21.48
C ASP A 170 -3.81 6.41 22.82
N MET A 171 -4.11 5.12 23.00
CA MET A 171 -3.72 4.37 24.20
C MET A 171 -2.19 4.33 24.37
N TYR A 172 -1.45 4.11 23.28
CA TYR A 172 0.01 4.15 23.29
C TYR A 172 0.54 5.54 23.65
N LEU A 173 -0.01 6.60 23.04
CA LEU A 173 0.41 7.98 23.30
C LEU A 173 0.11 8.45 24.73
N MET A 174 -0.98 7.95 25.32
CA MET A 174 -1.30 8.18 26.74
C MET A 174 -0.46 7.33 27.71
N LYS A 175 0.49 6.53 27.19
CA LYS A 175 1.32 5.61 27.99
C LYS A 175 0.48 4.60 28.80
N ALA A 176 -0.68 4.19 28.28
CA ALA A 176 -1.43 3.09 28.82
C ALA A 176 -0.61 1.79 28.73
N ARG A 177 -0.79 0.89 29.69
CA ARG A 177 -0.22 -0.46 29.61
C ARG A 177 -1.02 -1.26 28.59
N VAL A 178 -0.49 -1.37 27.37
CA VAL A 178 -1.15 -2.02 26.24
C VAL A 178 -0.63 -3.45 26.08
N GLN A 179 -1.52 -4.42 25.94
CA GLN A 179 -1.18 -5.82 25.65
C GLN A 179 -1.93 -6.34 24.43
N GLU A 180 -1.32 -7.28 23.70
CA GLU A 180 -2.00 -8.07 22.68
C GLU A 180 -2.19 -9.50 23.20
N VAL A 181 -3.42 -10.03 23.08
CA VAL A 181 -3.75 -11.39 23.50
C VAL A 181 -4.29 -12.20 22.34
N ASN A 182 -3.86 -13.44 22.23
CA ASN A 182 -4.36 -14.35 21.20
C ASN A 182 -5.70 -14.96 21.64
N ILE A 183 -6.77 -14.59 20.94
CA ILE A 183 -8.13 -15.08 21.23
C ILE A 183 -8.52 -16.35 20.47
N GLY A 184 -7.66 -16.84 19.57
CA GLY A 184 -7.87 -18.10 18.85
C GLY A 184 -7.90 -17.91 17.34
N TYR A 185 -8.64 -18.76 16.62
CA TYR A 185 -8.80 -18.70 15.16
C TYR A 185 -10.18 -18.16 14.82
N ILE A 186 -10.25 -17.17 13.91
CA ILE A 186 -11.49 -16.59 13.40
C ILE A 186 -11.53 -16.77 11.89
N GLU A 187 -12.58 -17.40 11.40
CA GLU A 187 -12.88 -17.47 9.98
C GLU A 187 -13.57 -16.17 9.56
N ASN A 188 -12.93 -15.38 8.72
CA ASN A 188 -13.49 -14.12 8.26
C ASN A 188 -13.58 -14.10 6.73
N LYS A 189 -14.71 -13.63 6.19
CA LYS A 189 -14.91 -13.46 4.75
C LYS A 189 -14.07 -12.30 4.25
N SER A 190 -13.33 -12.51 3.15
CA SER A 190 -12.56 -11.45 2.51
C SER A 190 -13.50 -10.39 1.93
N LYS A 191 -13.23 -9.11 2.22
CA LYS A 191 -13.98 -7.99 1.61
C LYS A 191 -13.55 -7.81 0.13
N PRO A 192 -14.46 -7.37 -0.75
CA PRO A 192 -14.12 -7.03 -2.12
C PRO A 192 -13.10 -5.88 -2.19
N TRP A 193 -12.36 -5.77 -3.28
CA TRP A 193 -11.26 -4.81 -3.45
C TRP A 193 -11.70 -3.35 -3.25
N GLU A 194 -12.90 -2.99 -3.70
CA GLU A 194 -13.48 -1.64 -3.57
C GLU A 194 -13.59 -1.23 -2.09
N ALA A 195 -14.08 -2.15 -1.26
CA ALA A 195 -14.19 -1.92 0.18
C ALA A 195 -12.81 -1.83 0.86
N LEU A 196 -11.81 -2.60 0.38
CA LEU A 196 -10.43 -2.52 0.88
C LEU A 196 -9.77 -1.19 0.54
N GLY A 197 -10.06 -0.60 -0.62
CA GLY A 197 -9.57 0.71 -1.03
C GLY A 197 -9.99 1.82 -0.07
N LYS A 198 -11.29 1.89 0.21
CA LYS A 198 -11.85 2.83 1.19
C LYS A 198 -11.24 2.62 2.57
N MET A 199 -11.21 1.38 3.06
CA MET A 199 -10.63 1.03 4.36
C MET A 199 -9.16 1.44 4.48
N SER A 200 -8.35 1.21 3.44
CA SER A 200 -6.93 1.59 3.42
C SER A 200 -6.73 3.09 3.55
N GLY A 201 -7.51 3.89 2.80
CA GLY A 201 -7.45 5.35 2.88
C GLY A 201 -7.83 5.88 4.26
N GLU A 202 -8.85 5.31 4.89
CA GLU A 202 -9.33 5.71 6.22
C GLU A 202 -8.35 5.33 7.32
N VAL A 203 -7.75 4.12 7.26
CA VAL A 203 -6.70 3.65 8.18
C VAL A 203 -5.45 4.53 8.05
N SER A 204 -4.99 4.81 6.83
CA SER A 204 -3.83 5.68 6.60
C SER A 204 -4.05 7.07 7.15
N ARG A 205 -5.22 7.67 6.87
CA ARG A 205 -5.58 8.99 7.38
C ARG A 205 -5.60 9.03 8.91
N ALA A 206 -6.12 7.99 9.57
CA ALA A 206 -6.14 7.92 11.03
C ALA A 206 -4.72 7.90 11.60
N ILE A 207 -3.81 7.08 11.06
CA ILE A 207 -2.42 7.00 11.51
C ILE A 207 -1.72 8.34 11.33
N ILE A 208 -1.82 8.94 10.13
CA ILE A 208 -1.18 10.22 9.80
C ILE A 208 -1.74 11.37 10.65
N SER A 209 -3.06 11.44 10.83
CA SER A 209 -3.72 12.46 11.64
C SER A 209 -3.27 12.41 13.12
N LYS A 210 -3.11 11.20 13.68
CA LYS A 210 -2.59 11.03 15.04
C LYS A 210 -1.12 11.41 15.13
N ALA A 211 -0.31 11.07 14.11
CA ALA A 211 1.09 11.46 14.04
C ALA A 211 1.26 12.97 14.01
N GLN A 212 0.52 13.69 13.18
CA GLN A 212 0.55 15.15 13.07
C GLN A 212 0.23 15.85 14.39
N ARG A 213 -0.71 15.33 15.17
CA ARG A 213 -1.06 15.90 16.49
C ARG A 213 0.01 15.68 17.55
N TYR A 214 0.69 14.54 17.49
CA TYR A 214 1.69 14.17 18.48
C TYR A 214 3.06 14.84 18.26
N HIS A 215 3.43 15.00 16.98
CA HIS A 215 4.74 15.53 16.59
C HIS A 215 4.73 17.04 16.26
N ASN A 216 3.79 17.82 16.79
CA ASN A 216 3.69 19.26 16.49
C ASN A 216 5.00 20.05 16.71
N ASP A 217 5.96 19.53 17.49
CA ASP A 217 7.24 20.20 17.76
C ASP A 217 8.47 19.52 17.09
N GLU A 218 8.35 18.29 16.56
CA GLU A 218 9.50 17.54 15.99
C GLU A 218 9.33 17.09 14.53
N PHE A 219 8.11 17.17 13.98
CA PHE A 219 7.87 16.81 12.57
C PHE A 219 8.27 17.97 11.68
N THR A 220 9.47 17.91 11.11
CA THR A 220 9.94 18.88 10.11
C THR A 220 9.09 18.81 8.84
N LYS A 221 9.06 19.91 8.05
CA LYS A 221 8.38 19.94 6.74
C LYS A 221 8.77 18.79 5.80
N GLU A 222 9.99 18.25 5.95
CA GLU A 222 10.48 17.09 5.19
C GLU A 222 9.71 15.80 5.53
N ASN A 223 9.40 15.56 6.79
CA ASN A 223 8.63 14.38 7.22
C ASN A 223 7.16 14.47 6.77
N VAL A 224 6.57 15.67 6.79
CA VAL A 224 5.20 15.90 6.27
C VAL A 224 5.15 15.63 4.77
N ASN A 225 6.13 16.11 4.00
CA ASN A 225 6.23 15.85 2.57
C ASN A 225 6.42 14.34 2.27
N SER A 226 7.17 13.63 3.11
CA SER A 226 7.33 12.17 3.00
C SER A 226 6.04 11.42 3.28
N LEU A 227 5.26 11.85 4.28
CA LEU A 227 3.95 11.25 4.60
C LEU A 227 2.91 11.52 3.49
N GLU A 228 2.88 12.73 2.93
CA GLU A 228 2.03 13.06 1.79
C GLU A 228 2.43 12.28 0.53
N ALA A 229 3.73 12.02 0.34
CA ALA A 229 4.23 11.17 -0.74
C ALA A 229 3.81 9.71 -0.55
N ILE A 230 3.95 9.16 0.66
CA ILE A 230 3.48 7.81 1.00
C ILE A 230 1.96 7.71 0.78
N GLN A 231 1.18 8.69 1.26
CA GLN A 231 -0.27 8.71 1.08
C GLN A 231 -0.66 8.79 -0.40
N ARG A 232 0.06 9.57 -1.20
CA ARG A 232 -0.13 9.68 -2.64
C ARG A 232 0.15 8.35 -3.35
N GLU A 233 1.27 7.69 -3.01
CA GLU A 233 1.63 6.37 -3.54
C GLU A 233 0.62 5.30 -3.16
N MET A 234 0.17 5.28 -1.91
CA MET A 234 -0.86 4.35 -1.46
C MET A 234 -2.20 4.58 -2.17
N ASN A 235 -2.62 5.85 -2.32
CA ASN A 235 -3.83 6.20 -3.06
C ASN A 235 -3.71 5.85 -4.56
N ASN A 236 -2.52 6.02 -5.15
CA ASN A 236 -2.26 5.61 -6.53
C ASN A 236 -2.32 4.08 -6.67
N ALA A 237 -1.65 3.32 -5.81
CA ALA A 237 -1.71 1.86 -5.80
C ALA A 237 -3.15 1.32 -5.62
N LEU A 238 -3.98 2.03 -4.87
CA LEU A 238 -5.40 1.69 -4.68
C LEU A 238 -6.24 2.03 -5.92
N ARG A 239 -6.00 3.19 -6.53
CA ARG A 239 -6.68 3.59 -7.78
C ARG A 239 -6.30 2.68 -8.94
N GLU A 240 -5.05 2.28 -9.04
CA GLU A 240 -4.56 1.32 -10.05
C GLU A 240 -5.32 -0.01 -10.00
N ASN A 241 -5.70 -0.49 -8.81
CA ASN A 241 -6.44 -1.74 -8.65
C ASN A 241 -7.97 -1.61 -8.81
N LEU A 242 -8.51 -0.40 -8.87
CA LEU A 242 -9.95 -0.13 -8.97
C LEU A 242 -10.38 0.36 -10.35
N SER A 243 -9.45 0.84 -11.17
CA SER A 243 -9.74 1.35 -12.50
C SER A 243 -9.66 0.23 -13.52
N VAL A 244 -10.71 0.04 -14.31
CA VAL A 244 -10.68 -0.84 -15.49
C VAL A 244 -10.07 -0.04 -16.64
N TYR A 245 -8.77 -0.23 -16.86
CA TYR A 245 -8.08 0.38 -17.98
C TYR A 245 -8.24 -0.48 -19.23
N HIS A 246 -8.50 0.14 -20.36
CA HIS A 246 -8.55 -0.55 -21.66
C HIS A 246 -7.36 -0.20 -22.55
N LYS A 247 -6.57 0.79 -22.18
CA LYS A 247 -5.44 1.33 -22.94
C LYS A 247 -4.26 1.59 -21.99
N MET A 248 -3.05 1.40 -22.49
CA MET A 248 -1.82 1.61 -21.73
C MET A 248 -0.78 2.31 -22.61
N ILE A 249 0.06 3.15 -21.99
CA ILE A 249 1.29 3.61 -22.59
C ILE A 249 2.45 3.29 -21.64
N VAL A 250 3.48 2.66 -22.17
CA VAL A 250 4.72 2.35 -21.45
C VAL A 250 5.89 3.09 -22.07
N LEU A 251 6.70 3.66 -21.20
CA LEU A 251 7.84 4.49 -21.58
C LEU A 251 9.11 3.82 -21.04
N ASP A 252 10.17 3.76 -21.83
CA ASP A 252 11.51 3.57 -21.27
C ASP A 252 11.93 4.81 -20.50
N MET A 253 12.92 4.69 -19.64
CA MET A 253 13.38 5.79 -18.78
C MET A 253 14.68 6.43 -19.28
N ASP A 254 15.75 5.64 -19.34
CA ASP A 254 17.08 6.11 -19.69
C ASP A 254 17.14 6.49 -21.18
N ASP A 255 17.71 7.63 -21.55
CA ASP A 255 17.75 8.19 -22.92
C ASP A 255 16.37 8.43 -23.57
N THR A 256 15.27 8.12 -22.87
CA THR A 256 13.89 8.34 -23.32
C THR A 256 13.21 9.44 -22.47
N ILE A 257 12.80 9.16 -21.23
CA ILE A 257 12.28 10.18 -20.31
C ILE A 257 13.39 11.07 -19.80
N LEU A 258 14.53 10.46 -19.41
CA LEU A 258 15.76 11.16 -19.04
C LEU A 258 16.60 11.44 -20.29
N ILE A 259 17.28 12.57 -20.34
CA ILE A 259 18.12 12.95 -21.47
C ILE A 259 19.35 12.04 -21.58
N ASN A 260 19.88 11.55 -20.44
CA ASN A 260 21.02 10.64 -20.33
C ASN A 260 20.64 9.39 -19.52
N ARG A 261 21.55 8.41 -19.46
CA ARG A 261 21.38 7.22 -18.63
C ARG A 261 21.80 7.48 -17.19
N PHE A 262 20.96 7.09 -16.25
CA PHE A 262 21.24 7.27 -14.82
C PHE A 262 22.59 6.69 -14.39
N ILE A 263 22.95 5.49 -14.88
CA ILE A 263 24.22 4.86 -14.49
C ILE A 263 25.45 5.61 -15.05
N ASP A 264 25.31 6.27 -16.20
CA ASP A 264 26.38 7.08 -16.77
C ASP A 264 26.62 8.34 -15.94
N GLU A 265 25.56 9.02 -15.50
CA GLU A 265 25.64 10.16 -14.59
C GLU A 265 26.23 9.77 -13.22
N CYS A 266 25.86 8.59 -12.70
CA CYS A 266 26.53 8.04 -11.52
C CYS A 266 28.02 7.77 -11.77
N ALA A 267 28.37 7.25 -12.94
CA ALA A 267 29.75 6.92 -13.28
C ALA A 267 30.64 8.17 -13.37
N ASP A 268 30.10 9.25 -13.91
CA ASP A 268 30.77 10.55 -13.98
C ASP A 268 30.85 11.19 -12.58
N THR A 269 29.76 11.21 -11.82
CA THR A 269 29.70 11.79 -10.47
C THR A 269 30.62 11.07 -9.49
N PHE A 270 30.66 9.73 -9.51
CA PHE A 270 31.40 8.92 -8.56
C PHE A 270 32.75 8.41 -9.09
N GLY A 271 33.13 8.76 -10.31
CA GLY A 271 34.47 8.51 -10.89
C GLY A 271 34.74 7.06 -11.31
N PHE A 272 33.71 6.28 -11.68
CA PHE A 272 33.89 4.90 -12.12
C PHE A 272 33.63 4.66 -13.63
N LYS A 273 33.54 5.73 -14.43
CA LYS A 273 33.27 5.65 -15.88
C LYS A 273 34.18 4.67 -16.64
N PRO A 274 35.50 4.64 -16.42
CA PRO A 274 36.36 3.68 -17.13
C PRO A 274 35.99 2.21 -16.85
N LYS A 275 35.57 1.90 -15.60
CA LYS A 275 35.16 0.54 -15.23
C LYS A 275 33.81 0.18 -15.85
N LEU A 276 32.89 1.13 -15.93
CA LEU A 276 31.60 0.93 -16.59
C LEU A 276 31.79 0.62 -18.09
N ASP A 277 32.65 1.36 -18.75
CA ASP A 277 32.92 1.18 -20.19
C ASP A 277 33.62 -0.17 -20.45
N GLU A 278 34.55 -0.57 -19.58
CA GLU A 278 35.22 -1.87 -19.65
C GLU A 278 34.19 -3.01 -19.47
N LEU A 279 33.26 -2.91 -18.51
CA LEU A 279 32.21 -3.90 -18.29
C LEU A 279 31.29 -4.01 -19.52
N ARG A 280 30.84 -2.92 -20.09
CA ARG A 280 29.98 -2.91 -21.29
C ARG A 280 30.67 -3.52 -22.51
N PHE A 281 31.99 -3.36 -22.62
CA PHE A 281 32.76 -3.96 -23.68
C PHE A 281 32.99 -5.44 -23.50
N SER A 282 33.35 -5.88 -22.28
CA SER A 282 33.77 -7.25 -21.98
C SER A 282 32.60 -8.23 -21.72
N GLU A 283 31.50 -7.76 -21.12
CA GLU A 283 30.36 -8.61 -20.75
C GLU A 283 29.25 -8.52 -21.80
N LYS A 284 28.86 -9.69 -22.32
CA LYS A 284 27.78 -9.78 -23.33
C LYS A 284 26.47 -10.31 -22.79
N ASP A 285 26.51 -10.98 -21.63
CA ASP A 285 25.31 -11.45 -20.98
C ASP A 285 24.64 -10.29 -20.24
N PRO A 286 23.39 -9.90 -20.59
CA PRO A 286 22.72 -8.74 -20.01
C PRO A 286 22.45 -8.92 -18.51
N ILE A 287 22.22 -10.17 -18.04
CA ILE A 287 21.95 -10.48 -16.64
C ILE A 287 23.23 -10.27 -15.81
N ILE A 288 24.36 -10.81 -16.30
CA ILE A 288 25.66 -10.67 -15.64
C ILE A 288 26.09 -9.20 -15.66
N LEU A 289 25.93 -8.54 -16.80
CA LEU A 289 26.26 -7.11 -16.97
C LEU A 289 25.49 -6.26 -15.95
N THR A 290 24.16 -6.44 -15.84
CA THR A 290 23.32 -5.69 -14.88
C THR A 290 23.79 -5.89 -13.44
N LYS A 291 24.11 -7.11 -13.03
CA LYS A 291 24.63 -7.41 -11.69
C LYS A 291 25.99 -6.78 -11.44
N ARG A 292 26.91 -6.85 -12.42
CA ARG A 292 28.25 -6.24 -12.31
C ARG A 292 28.18 -4.72 -12.25
N ILE A 293 27.27 -4.10 -12.99
CA ILE A 293 27.02 -2.65 -12.90
C ILE A 293 26.53 -2.28 -11.51
N GLY A 294 25.62 -3.08 -10.92
CA GLY A 294 25.17 -2.86 -9.54
C GLY A 294 26.30 -2.80 -8.51
N LEU A 295 27.33 -3.65 -8.68
CA LEU A 295 28.52 -3.65 -7.81
C LEU A 295 29.30 -2.32 -7.85
N LEU A 296 29.25 -1.56 -8.95
CA LEU A 296 29.87 -0.23 -9.02
C LEU A 296 29.19 0.81 -8.12
N LEU A 297 27.95 0.57 -7.75
CA LEU A 297 27.18 1.42 -6.83
C LEU A 297 27.35 1.03 -5.35
N LYS A 298 28.14 -0.01 -5.06
CA LYS A 298 28.36 -0.47 -3.68
C LYS A 298 28.83 0.67 -2.78
N ASN A 299 28.27 0.74 -1.57
CA ASN A 299 28.49 1.75 -0.54
C ASN A 299 27.98 3.17 -0.87
N LYS A 300 27.32 3.39 -2.01
CA LYS A 300 26.65 4.66 -2.27
C LYS A 300 25.37 4.72 -1.42
N THR A 301 25.11 5.88 -0.83
CA THR A 301 23.90 6.08 -0.03
C THR A 301 22.68 6.30 -0.92
N ILE A 302 21.49 6.10 -0.37
CA ILE A 302 20.24 6.46 -1.05
C ILE A 302 20.26 7.94 -1.45
N ASP A 303 20.73 8.81 -0.55
CA ASP A 303 20.81 10.26 -0.81
C ASP A 303 21.78 10.61 -1.93
N ASP A 304 22.94 9.93 -2.03
CA ASP A 304 23.87 10.09 -3.15
C ASP A 304 23.19 9.80 -4.49
N LEU A 305 22.43 8.68 -4.56
CA LEU A 305 21.74 8.28 -5.78
C LEU A 305 20.55 9.20 -6.10
N LEU A 306 19.80 9.65 -5.08
CA LEU A 306 18.72 10.62 -5.24
C LEU A 306 19.25 11.98 -5.68
N HIS A 307 20.41 12.39 -5.20
CA HIS A 307 21.07 13.63 -5.64
C HIS A 307 21.37 13.58 -7.13
N VAL A 308 21.98 12.48 -7.63
CA VAL A 308 22.25 12.30 -9.06
C VAL A 308 20.95 12.39 -9.87
N ILE A 309 19.92 11.58 -9.54
CA ILE A 309 18.69 11.56 -10.34
C ILE A 309 17.96 12.91 -10.30
N SER A 310 17.99 13.63 -9.18
CA SER A 310 17.34 14.95 -9.06
C SER A 310 18.01 16.04 -9.90
N SER A 311 19.28 15.87 -10.25
CA SER A 311 20.02 16.79 -11.12
C SER A 311 19.87 16.49 -12.61
N MET A 312 19.31 15.33 -12.97
CA MET A 312 19.15 14.93 -14.38
C MET A 312 17.98 15.65 -15.04
N GLU A 313 18.19 16.03 -16.30
CA GLU A 313 17.19 16.67 -17.13
C GLU A 313 16.23 15.63 -17.73
N MET A 314 14.95 15.99 -17.82
CA MET A 314 13.92 15.21 -18.49
C MET A 314 13.59 15.80 -19.85
N ALA A 315 13.16 14.94 -20.78
CA ALA A 315 12.69 15.39 -22.10
C ALA A 315 11.48 16.34 -21.96
N GLU A 316 11.39 17.26 -22.89
CA GLU A 316 10.39 18.32 -22.88
C GLU A 316 8.95 17.78 -22.92
N ASN A 317 8.04 18.47 -22.24
CA ASN A 317 6.59 18.23 -22.23
C ASN A 317 6.16 16.86 -21.69
N ILE A 318 7.07 16.02 -21.13
CA ILE A 318 6.71 14.68 -20.62
C ILE A 318 5.59 14.73 -19.57
N LYS A 319 5.63 15.68 -18.63
CA LYS A 319 4.63 15.80 -17.55
C LYS A 319 3.23 16.13 -18.11
N GLU A 320 3.17 17.05 -19.06
CA GLU A 320 1.91 17.45 -19.69
C GLU A 320 1.34 16.32 -20.54
N VAL A 321 2.20 15.64 -21.31
CA VAL A 321 1.80 14.50 -22.13
C VAL A 321 1.25 13.35 -21.28
N VAL A 322 1.93 13.00 -20.18
CA VAL A 322 1.44 11.99 -19.22
C VAL A 322 0.06 12.37 -18.67
N LYS A 323 -0.13 13.63 -18.26
CA LYS A 323 -1.41 14.12 -17.76
C LYS A 323 -2.53 13.95 -18.79
N ILE A 324 -2.29 14.35 -20.06
CA ILE A 324 -3.28 14.23 -21.15
C ILE A 324 -3.62 12.76 -21.44
N TYR A 325 -2.63 11.86 -21.46
CA TYR A 325 -2.88 10.43 -21.64
C TYR A 325 -3.76 9.86 -20.51
N LYS A 326 -3.51 10.25 -19.27
CA LYS A 326 -4.35 9.85 -18.13
C LYS A 326 -5.78 10.38 -18.23
N GLU A 327 -5.96 11.63 -18.65
CA GLU A 327 -7.29 12.22 -18.91
C GLU A 327 -8.04 11.49 -20.02
N LYS A 328 -7.33 10.90 -21.01
CA LYS A 328 -7.89 10.05 -22.07
C LYS A 328 -8.08 8.57 -21.66
N GLY A 329 -7.87 8.24 -20.38
CA GLY A 329 -8.12 6.91 -19.82
C GLY A 329 -7.00 5.89 -20.08
N TYR A 330 -5.78 6.34 -20.39
CA TYR A 330 -4.61 5.45 -20.46
C TYR A 330 -4.01 5.23 -19.08
N LEU A 331 -3.60 3.99 -18.81
CA LEU A 331 -2.66 3.67 -17.75
C LEU A 331 -1.24 4.01 -18.26
N VAL A 332 -0.51 4.83 -17.52
CA VAL A 332 0.84 5.30 -17.91
C VAL A 332 1.89 4.65 -17.03
N GLY A 333 2.85 3.95 -17.62
CA GLY A 333 3.90 3.25 -16.89
C GLY A 333 5.32 3.43 -17.42
N ILE A 334 6.28 3.07 -16.58
CA ILE A 334 7.71 3.04 -16.92
C ILE A 334 8.18 1.58 -16.88
N ILE A 335 8.87 1.13 -17.94
CA ILE A 335 9.56 -0.16 -17.98
C ILE A 335 11.04 0.08 -18.30
N SER A 336 11.91 -0.20 -17.32
CA SER A 336 13.36 0.12 -17.45
C SER A 336 14.24 -1.00 -16.92
N HIS A 337 15.42 -1.14 -17.47
CA HIS A 337 16.52 -1.96 -16.92
C HIS A 337 17.35 -1.22 -15.86
N SER A 338 16.93 -0.03 -15.45
CA SER A 338 17.52 0.72 -14.34
C SER A 338 16.99 0.21 -12.99
N TYR A 339 17.03 1.01 -11.93
CA TYR A 339 16.67 0.59 -10.57
C TYR A 339 15.36 1.20 -10.08
N THR A 340 14.62 0.44 -9.27
CA THR A 340 13.32 0.85 -8.71
C THR A 340 13.38 2.17 -7.94
N LEU A 341 14.49 2.45 -7.23
CA LEU A 341 14.69 3.73 -6.56
C LEU A 341 14.55 4.90 -7.55
N VAL A 342 15.23 4.77 -8.70
CA VAL A 342 15.31 5.80 -9.74
C VAL A 342 14.00 5.91 -10.51
N THR A 343 13.44 4.76 -10.96
CA THR A 343 12.19 4.76 -11.72
C THR A 343 11.00 5.24 -10.86
N ASN A 344 11.00 4.98 -9.56
CA ASN A 344 9.99 5.52 -8.65
C ASN A 344 10.11 7.05 -8.50
N TYR A 345 11.32 7.59 -8.42
CA TYR A 345 11.53 9.04 -8.41
C TYR A 345 10.99 9.67 -9.69
N VAL A 346 11.37 9.14 -10.86
CA VAL A 346 10.92 9.65 -12.16
C VAL A 346 9.42 9.52 -12.32
N LYS A 347 8.84 8.36 -11.94
CA LYS A 347 7.40 8.11 -11.93
C LYS A 347 6.64 9.21 -11.17
N GLN A 348 7.11 9.57 -9.97
CA GLN A 348 6.51 10.63 -9.16
C GLN A 348 6.61 12.00 -9.83
N GLN A 349 7.77 12.30 -10.44
CA GLN A 349 8.01 13.59 -11.10
C GLN A 349 7.10 13.81 -12.32
N ILE A 350 6.82 12.76 -13.09
CA ILE A 350 5.99 12.86 -14.30
C ILE A 350 4.51 12.51 -14.05
N GLY A 351 4.16 11.96 -12.88
CA GLY A 351 2.79 11.55 -12.53
C GLY A 351 2.34 10.25 -13.19
N ALA A 352 3.28 9.35 -13.59
CA ALA A 352 2.95 8.03 -14.12
C ALA A 352 2.33 7.12 -13.03
N ASP A 353 1.58 6.10 -13.45
CA ASP A 353 0.80 5.25 -12.55
C ASP A 353 1.65 4.12 -11.95
N PHE A 354 2.52 3.50 -12.74
CA PHE A 354 3.38 2.42 -12.28
C PHE A 354 4.80 2.50 -12.86
N SER A 355 5.73 1.78 -12.22
CA SER A 355 7.07 1.53 -12.78
C SER A 355 7.51 0.11 -12.48
N VAL A 356 8.22 -0.52 -13.41
CA VAL A 356 8.86 -1.82 -13.26
C VAL A 356 10.33 -1.72 -13.66
N ALA A 357 11.21 -2.14 -12.76
CA ALA A 357 12.65 -2.06 -12.90
C ALA A 357 13.35 -3.08 -11.98
N HIS A 358 14.67 -3.13 -12.02
CA HIS A 358 15.46 -3.98 -11.14
C HIS A 358 15.55 -3.40 -9.73
N GLN A 359 15.82 -4.25 -8.74
CA GLN A 359 15.92 -3.82 -7.34
C GLN A 359 17.40 -3.81 -6.93
N LEU A 360 17.97 -2.63 -6.75
CA LEU A 360 19.25 -2.47 -6.07
C LEU A 360 19.00 -2.67 -4.57
N GLU A 361 19.77 -3.58 -3.94
CA GLU A 361 19.64 -3.87 -2.52
C GLU A 361 20.35 -2.82 -1.66
N PHE A 362 19.72 -2.44 -0.55
CA PHE A 362 20.27 -1.50 0.42
C PHE A 362 20.33 -2.14 1.81
N PHE A 363 21.42 -1.88 2.51
CA PHE A 363 21.59 -2.22 3.92
C PHE A 363 22.08 -0.97 4.66
N GLU A 364 21.42 -0.61 5.76
CA GLU A 364 21.71 0.62 6.54
C GLU A 364 21.83 1.90 5.65
N GLY A 365 20.92 2.04 4.67
CA GLY A 365 20.87 3.19 3.77
C GLY A 365 21.97 3.24 2.70
N LYS A 366 22.79 2.20 2.57
CA LYS A 366 23.86 2.07 1.57
C LYS A 366 23.59 0.91 0.63
N ALA A 367 23.85 1.10 -0.66
CA ALA A 367 23.75 0.04 -1.65
C ALA A 367 24.76 -1.07 -1.33
N THR A 368 24.28 -2.33 -1.29
CA THR A 368 25.15 -3.51 -1.12
C THR A 368 25.92 -3.83 -2.39
N GLY A 369 25.42 -3.37 -3.54
CA GLY A 369 25.87 -3.70 -4.87
C GLY A 369 25.15 -4.92 -5.48
N GLU A 370 24.34 -5.63 -4.68
CA GLU A 370 23.52 -6.71 -5.20
C GLU A 370 22.28 -6.17 -5.90
N VAL A 371 21.92 -6.81 -7.03
CA VAL A 371 20.76 -6.46 -7.84
C VAL A 371 19.85 -7.67 -7.94
N ASN A 372 18.63 -7.54 -7.43
CA ASN A 372 17.57 -8.50 -7.63
C ASN A 372 16.85 -8.20 -8.95
N LEU A 373 16.82 -9.18 -9.85
CA LEU A 373 16.17 -9.09 -11.15
C LEU A 373 14.79 -9.73 -11.03
N PRO A 374 13.70 -8.95 -11.14
CA PRO A 374 12.35 -9.49 -11.02
C PRO A 374 12.03 -10.55 -12.07
N SER A 375 11.29 -11.59 -11.66
CA SER A 375 10.97 -12.76 -12.50
C SER A 375 10.24 -12.38 -13.79
N TYR A 376 9.50 -11.30 -13.81
CA TYR A 376 8.74 -10.85 -14.97
C TYR A 376 9.60 -10.26 -16.11
N PHE A 377 10.91 -10.09 -15.95
CA PHE A 377 11.82 -9.81 -17.07
C PHE A 377 12.31 -11.09 -17.76
N PHE A 378 12.19 -12.24 -17.10
CA PHE A 378 12.65 -13.52 -17.66
C PHE A 378 11.60 -14.13 -18.57
N GLY A 379 12.08 -14.79 -19.62
CA GLY A 379 11.23 -15.54 -20.54
C GLY A 379 10.60 -16.76 -19.88
N SER A 380 9.36 -17.05 -20.25
CA SER A 380 8.61 -18.25 -19.91
C SER A 380 8.15 -18.94 -21.20
N PRO A 381 7.61 -20.17 -21.13
CA PRO A 381 7.03 -20.82 -22.30
C PRO A 381 5.91 -20.02 -22.99
N GLU A 382 5.27 -19.09 -22.26
CA GLU A 382 4.18 -18.23 -22.76
C GLU A 382 4.69 -16.87 -23.27
N SER A 383 6.01 -16.61 -23.22
CA SER A 383 6.61 -15.36 -23.69
C SER A 383 6.42 -15.17 -25.19
N ILE A 384 5.94 -13.99 -25.59
CA ILE A 384 5.71 -13.66 -27.01
C ILE A 384 6.99 -13.40 -27.79
N CYS A 385 8.12 -13.14 -27.10
CA CYS A 385 9.45 -13.03 -27.72
C CYS A 385 10.36 -14.16 -27.24
N GLY A 386 11.26 -14.65 -28.10
CA GLY A 386 12.15 -15.77 -27.79
C GLY A 386 13.36 -15.41 -26.90
N HIS A 387 13.38 -14.26 -26.27
CA HIS A 387 14.49 -13.82 -25.42
C HIS A 387 14.32 -14.29 -23.97
N SER A 388 15.40 -14.83 -23.41
CA SER A 388 15.42 -15.26 -22.00
C SER A 388 15.31 -14.12 -21.00
N PHE A 389 15.63 -12.89 -21.42
CA PHE A 389 15.57 -11.68 -20.59
C PHE A 389 15.22 -10.49 -21.47
N CYS A 390 14.06 -9.83 -21.24
CA CYS A 390 13.55 -8.80 -22.15
C CYS A 390 12.48 -7.93 -21.47
N LYS A 391 12.44 -6.63 -21.82
CA LYS A 391 11.37 -5.69 -21.41
C LYS A 391 9.98 -6.12 -21.90
N THR A 392 9.88 -6.89 -23.00
CA THR A 392 8.62 -7.41 -23.50
C THR A 392 7.93 -8.35 -22.53
N ASN A 393 8.70 -9.17 -21.80
CA ASN A 393 8.14 -10.03 -20.75
C ASN A 393 7.54 -9.19 -19.62
N ALA A 394 8.21 -8.08 -19.24
CA ALA A 394 7.67 -7.14 -18.28
C ALA A 394 6.42 -6.42 -18.80
N LEU A 395 6.38 -6.05 -20.10
CA LEU A 395 5.18 -5.49 -20.74
C LEU A 395 4.01 -6.49 -20.73
N GLN A 396 4.27 -7.74 -21.09
CA GLN A 396 3.25 -8.81 -21.04
C GLN A 396 2.71 -8.97 -19.62
N HIS A 397 3.59 -9.04 -18.62
CA HIS A 397 3.21 -9.13 -17.21
C HIS A 397 2.32 -7.98 -16.75
N VAL A 398 2.66 -6.73 -17.08
CA VAL A 398 1.81 -5.58 -16.68
C VAL A 398 0.51 -5.53 -17.44
N CYS A 399 0.47 -5.97 -18.69
CA CYS A 399 -0.77 -6.13 -19.46
C CYS A 399 -1.72 -7.14 -18.79
N GLU A 400 -1.20 -8.29 -18.37
CA GLU A 400 -1.98 -9.30 -17.64
C GLU A 400 -2.45 -8.77 -16.28
N LYS A 401 -1.55 -8.13 -15.52
CA LYS A 401 -1.84 -7.57 -14.21
C LYS A 401 -2.99 -6.55 -14.25
N TYR A 402 -3.03 -5.69 -15.27
CA TYR A 402 -4.04 -4.63 -15.39
C TYR A 402 -5.18 -4.99 -16.35
N ASN A 403 -5.19 -6.22 -16.86
CA ASN A 403 -6.16 -6.72 -17.83
C ASN A 403 -6.30 -5.82 -19.09
N VAL A 404 -5.17 -5.32 -19.58
CA VAL A 404 -5.08 -4.53 -20.81
C VAL A 404 -4.57 -5.40 -21.94
N ASN A 405 -5.27 -5.38 -23.08
CA ASN A 405 -4.79 -6.10 -24.26
C ASN A 405 -3.54 -5.44 -24.83
N LEU A 406 -2.52 -6.22 -25.15
CA LEU A 406 -1.25 -5.74 -25.71
C LEU A 406 -1.45 -4.88 -26.97
N LYS A 407 -2.47 -5.18 -27.79
CA LYS A 407 -2.85 -4.37 -28.96
C LYS A 407 -3.34 -2.96 -28.63
N ASN A 408 -3.71 -2.73 -27.38
CA ASN A 408 -4.13 -1.42 -26.89
C ASN A 408 -3.01 -0.70 -26.12
N CYS A 409 -1.77 -1.20 -26.24
CA CYS A 409 -0.60 -0.61 -25.62
C CYS A 409 0.20 0.21 -26.62
N ILE A 410 0.68 1.36 -26.17
CA ILE A 410 1.73 2.16 -26.85
C ILE A 410 3.03 1.91 -26.11
N ALA A 411 4.10 1.57 -26.82
CA ALA A 411 5.44 1.41 -26.24
C ALA A 411 6.39 2.43 -26.85
N VAL A 412 7.15 3.12 -25.99
CA VAL A 412 8.10 4.16 -26.38
C VAL A 412 9.47 3.83 -25.84
N GLY A 413 10.50 3.87 -26.67
CA GLY A 413 11.89 3.60 -26.27
C GLY A 413 12.90 4.05 -27.33
N ASP A 414 14.19 4.01 -26.98
CA ASP A 414 15.28 4.58 -27.77
C ASP A 414 16.30 3.56 -28.25
N SER A 415 16.36 2.37 -27.66
CA SER A 415 17.51 1.48 -27.76
C SER A 415 17.18 0.07 -28.24
N ARG A 416 18.24 -0.72 -28.46
CA ARG A 416 18.16 -2.14 -28.81
C ARG A 416 17.28 -2.92 -27.83
N ASP A 417 17.31 -2.58 -26.55
CA ASP A 417 16.61 -3.31 -25.49
C ASP A 417 15.09 -3.10 -25.57
N ASP A 418 14.63 -2.07 -26.31
CA ASP A 418 13.21 -1.74 -26.52
C ASP A 418 12.63 -2.37 -27.79
N ARG A 419 13.46 -2.92 -28.69
CA ARG A 419 13.01 -3.43 -29.99
C ARG A 419 11.83 -4.38 -29.88
N CYS A 420 11.94 -5.37 -29.00
CA CYS A 420 10.85 -6.34 -28.83
C CYS A 420 9.58 -5.69 -28.25
N MET A 421 9.73 -4.85 -27.24
CA MET A 421 8.61 -4.14 -26.60
C MET A 421 7.87 -3.28 -27.63
N ILE A 422 8.60 -2.55 -28.47
CA ILE A 422 8.06 -1.72 -29.54
C ILE A 422 7.41 -2.57 -30.64
N THR A 423 8.01 -3.71 -31.01
CA THR A 423 7.46 -4.60 -32.04
C THR A 423 6.15 -5.26 -31.63
N TYR A 424 6.02 -5.66 -30.39
CA TYR A 424 4.87 -6.44 -29.91
C TYR A 424 3.74 -5.61 -29.30
N ALA A 425 3.97 -4.35 -28.96
CA ALA A 425 2.94 -3.42 -28.57
C ALA A 425 1.96 -3.16 -29.72
N GLY A 426 0.74 -2.72 -29.39
CA GLY A 426 -0.24 -2.30 -30.41
C GLY A 426 0.22 -1.11 -31.23
N LYS A 427 1.10 -0.28 -30.66
CA LYS A 427 1.78 0.83 -31.34
C LYS A 427 3.17 1.05 -30.76
N GLY A 428 4.18 0.95 -31.58
CA GLY A 428 5.59 1.14 -31.22
C GLY A 428 6.12 2.49 -31.67
N VAL A 429 6.79 3.20 -30.78
CA VAL A 429 7.39 4.52 -31.04
C VAL A 429 8.87 4.51 -30.74
N ALA A 430 9.70 4.79 -31.75
CA ALA A 430 11.12 5.03 -31.57
C ALA A 430 11.35 6.50 -31.18
N PHE A 431 12.00 6.73 -30.03
CA PHE A 431 12.20 8.07 -29.50
C PHE A 431 13.69 8.44 -29.48
N CYS A 432 14.07 9.45 -30.25
CA CYS A 432 15.44 9.96 -30.35
C CYS A 432 16.52 8.88 -30.54
N THR A 433 16.15 7.77 -31.14
CA THR A 433 17.06 6.61 -31.31
C THR A 433 18.15 6.86 -32.33
N THR A 434 19.33 6.25 -32.08
CA THR A 434 20.40 6.05 -33.06
C THR A 434 20.40 4.64 -33.64
N ASP A 435 19.45 3.79 -33.22
CA ASP A 435 19.29 2.42 -33.66
C ASP A 435 18.47 2.37 -34.96
N GLU A 436 19.13 2.21 -36.12
CA GLU A 436 18.43 2.14 -37.41
C GLU A 436 17.42 1.00 -37.52
N LEU A 437 17.62 -0.12 -36.79
CA LEU A 437 16.65 -1.21 -36.80
C LEU A 437 15.43 -0.83 -36.04
N LEU A 438 15.59 -0.17 -34.87
CA LEU A 438 14.47 0.31 -34.09
C LEU A 438 13.63 1.33 -34.87
N GLU A 439 14.28 2.25 -35.61
CA GLU A 439 13.56 3.18 -36.48
C GLU A 439 12.73 2.47 -37.56
N LYS A 440 13.24 1.35 -38.10
CA LYS A 440 12.55 0.60 -39.17
C LYS A 440 11.37 -0.25 -38.69
N ILE A 441 11.44 -0.75 -37.45
CA ILE A 441 10.38 -1.62 -36.89
C ILE A 441 9.29 -0.83 -36.15
N ALA A 442 9.56 0.40 -35.74
CA ALA A 442 8.60 1.25 -35.06
C ALA A 442 7.51 1.76 -36.03
N ASP A 443 6.28 1.89 -35.53
CA ASP A 443 5.15 2.49 -36.28
C ASP A 443 5.33 3.99 -36.49
N SER A 444 6.07 4.65 -35.60
CA SER A 444 6.42 6.06 -35.70
C SER A 444 7.73 6.39 -35.00
N THR A 445 8.40 7.46 -35.46
CA THR A 445 9.68 7.92 -34.93
C THR A 445 9.58 9.39 -34.52
N ILE A 446 10.03 9.70 -33.29
CA ILE A 446 10.18 11.06 -32.79
C ILE A 446 11.67 11.36 -32.73
N LYS A 447 12.12 12.40 -33.43
CA LYS A 447 13.55 12.78 -33.57
C LYS A 447 13.96 13.93 -32.66
N THR A 448 13.04 14.48 -31.91
CA THR A 448 13.30 15.60 -30.98
C THR A 448 13.07 15.14 -29.55
N ARG A 449 13.84 15.68 -28.60
CA ARG A 449 13.71 15.41 -27.15
C ARG A 449 12.43 16.05 -26.56
N ASN A 450 11.31 15.92 -27.28
CA ASN A 450 10.01 16.47 -26.90
C ASN A 450 8.92 15.41 -27.07
N PHE A 451 8.10 15.22 -26.05
CA PHE A 451 7.05 14.22 -26.03
C PHE A 451 5.73 14.66 -26.70
N GLU A 452 5.58 15.95 -27.00
CA GLU A 452 4.34 16.48 -27.59
C GLU A 452 3.84 15.72 -28.85
N PRO A 453 4.71 15.24 -29.79
CA PRO A 453 4.27 14.45 -30.95
C PRO A 453 3.52 13.17 -30.58
N LEU A 454 3.72 12.59 -29.38
CA LEU A 454 2.95 11.43 -28.93
C LEU A 454 1.45 11.72 -28.80
N LEU A 455 1.04 12.95 -28.58
CA LEU A 455 -0.37 13.33 -28.44
C LEU A 455 -1.20 13.02 -29.69
N ALA A 456 -0.57 12.90 -30.85
CA ALA A 456 -1.21 12.46 -32.09
C ALA A 456 -1.64 10.97 -32.06
N LEU A 457 -1.11 10.20 -31.12
CA LEU A 457 -1.38 8.76 -30.97
C LEU A 457 -2.41 8.44 -29.87
N ALA A 458 -2.80 9.43 -29.07
CA ALA A 458 -3.62 9.27 -27.89
C ALA A 458 -5.14 9.18 -28.15
#